data_ccf5393cdcf0d878e3577aa4bca70fe5
#
_entry.id   ccf5393cdcf0d878e3577aa4bca70fe5
#
_cell.length_a   1.000
_cell.length_b   1.000
_cell.length_c   1.000
_cell.angle_alpha   90.00
_cell.angle_beta   90.00
_cell.angle_gamma   90.00
#
_symmetry.space_group_name_H-M   'P 1'
#
loop_
_entity.id
_entity.type
_entity.pdbx_description
1 polymer ?
#
loop_
_entity_poly.entity_id
_entity_poly.type
_entity_poly.pdbx_seq_one_letter_code
_entity_poly.pdbx_strand_id
1 'polypeptide(L)'
;LKRNATRTLKLLSDKTSPALGKDAYRLAVTPQGVHLASGGREGRMYGLVTLQQLQDQLAAQPEGIPCGVITDKPRYPWRGMMVDPARHFIPIKDLKKFVDLMAYYKFNKLHVHLTDNQGWRLPVPGYPRLQSVASKREESFGDGIPHEGMYTRQELKDLVAYCAARGIEVIPEIDVPGHNQALHAAYPEFFCFPKPDMKVRTVAGNSKELVCPQKPEVWKFYAAVFKELKDIFPSNTVHLGGDEAPTELWKKCPLCREARTKAGMKDEQEQMRAFFAKMTALLDKNGQTPQFWYEGNAGIYHPGETVYAWRQDQARQAIEKTKKAGLNLIMASNEYCYLDFPQFPGQYNWGWMQTTTLQKCYELDPAFGKSTAEAGHIRGVHAPVWAEHLPDLNHLLYRVYPRAMALAEAGWSPMEVRSWENFQRKVADHRPFVLKRFNYDLKRTKDNEPPFRWENKK
;
A
#
# COMPACT_ATOMS: atom_id res chain seq x y z
N LEU A 1 38.31 23.37 11.43
CA LEU A 1 38.41 22.72 10.11
C LEU A 1 37.37 23.36 9.20
N LYS A 2 37.78 24.23 8.24
CA LYS A 2 36.88 24.67 7.14
C LYS A 2 36.48 23.40 6.40
N ARG A 3 35.20 22.99 6.53
CA ARG A 3 34.67 21.89 5.73
C ARG A 3 34.70 22.32 4.27
N ASN A 4 35.43 21.56 3.41
CA ASN A 4 35.36 21.77 1.98
C ASN A 4 33.89 21.63 1.56
N ALA A 5 33.35 22.66 0.94
CA ALA A 5 31.99 22.68 0.40
C ALA A 5 32.03 22.80 -1.12
N THR A 6 31.03 22.24 -1.79
CA THR A 6 30.84 22.39 -3.23
C THR A 6 29.53 23.07 -3.55
N ARG A 7 29.51 23.85 -4.62
CA ARG A 7 28.32 24.40 -5.26
C ARG A 7 27.96 23.64 -6.54
N THR A 8 28.76 22.62 -6.88
CA THR A 8 28.57 21.83 -8.09
C THR A 8 28.22 20.40 -7.73
N LEU A 9 26.99 20.00 -8.05
CA LEU A 9 26.46 18.66 -7.86
C LEU A 9 26.21 17.95 -9.21
N LYS A 10 27.07 18.21 -10.20
CA LYS A 10 27.02 17.50 -11.48
C LYS A 10 27.48 16.05 -11.28
N LEU A 11 26.72 15.10 -11.78
CA LEU A 11 27.11 13.69 -11.77
C LEU A 11 28.27 13.48 -12.76
N LEU A 12 29.46 13.15 -12.24
CA LEU A 12 30.68 12.95 -13.01
C LEU A 12 30.90 11.49 -13.38
N SER A 13 30.49 10.57 -12.53
CA SER A 13 30.52 9.13 -12.83
C SER A 13 29.37 8.40 -12.17
N ASP A 14 28.90 7.35 -12.84
CA ASP A 14 27.87 6.43 -12.37
C ASP A 14 28.34 5.00 -12.70
N LYS A 15 28.70 4.23 -11.67
CA LYS A 15 29.34 2.91 -11.83
C LYS A 15 28.58 1.84 -11.05
N THR A 16 28.48 0.65 -11.63
CA THR A 16 28.03 -0.53 -10.91
C THR A 16 29.18 -1.14 -10.12
N SER A 17 28.94 -1.44 -8.84
CA SER A 17 29.86 -2.06 -7.89
C SER A 17 29.13 -3.13 -7.07
N PRO A 18 29.04 -4.38 -7.59
CA PRO A 18 28.25 -5.45 -6.95
C PRO A 18 28.63 -5.75 -5.50
N ALA A 19 29.88 -5.50 -5.13
CA ALA A 19 30.38 -5.67 -3.76
C ALA A 19 29.65 -4.82 -2.71
N LEU A 20 28.95 -3.75 -3.13
CA LEU A 20 28.13 -2.94 -2.22
C LEU A 20 26.84 -3.66 -1.77
N GLY A 21 26.39 -4.66 -2.54
CA GLY A 21 25.06 -5.28 -2.37
C GLY A 21 23.98 -4.55 -3.18
N LYS A 22 22.99 -5.32 -3.67
CA LYS A 22 22.01 -4.93 -4.69
C LYS A 22 21.34 -3.58 -4.43
N ASP A 23 20.92 -3.31 -3.20
CA ASP A 23 20.14 -2.12 -2.81
C ASP A 23 21.00 -0.97 -2.26
N ALA A 24 22.34 -1.16 -2.18
CA ALA A 24 23.24 -0.19 -1.62
C ALA A 24 23.82 0.75 -2.67
N TYR A 25 24.18 1.96 -2.22
CA TYR A 25 24.92 2.93 -3.02
C TYR A 25 25.99 3.65 -2.18
N ARG A 26 26.95 4.24 -2.90
CA ARG A 26 27.96 5.14 -2.37
C ARG A 26 27.99 6.39 -3.23
N LEU A 27 27.76 7.54 -2.61
CA LEU A 27 27.77 8.85 -3.24
C LEU A 27 28.94 9.67 -2.68
N ALA A 28 29.91 9.99 -3.50
CA ALA A 28 31.05 10.82 -3.12
C ALA A 28 30.88 12.24 -3.68
N VAL A 29 30.71 13.22 -2.80
CA VAL A 29 30.59 14.64 -3.12
C VAL A 29 31.99 15.26 -3.04
N THR A 30 32.43 15.84 -4.15
CA THR A 30 33.78 16.49 -4.30
C THR A 30 33.58 17.94 -4.74
N PRO A 31 34.63 18.78 -4.68
CA PRO A 31 34.58 20.15 -5.20
C PRO A 31 34.21 20.23 -6.70
N GLN A 32 34.50 19.20 -7.47
CA GLN A 32 34.25 19.14 -8.92
C GLN A 32 32.89 18.59 -9.28
N GLY A 33 32.24 17.84 -8.37
CA GLY A 33 30.97 17.20 -8.62
C GLY A 33 30.77 15.90 -7.82
N VAL A 34 29.95 15.04 -8.31
CA VAL A 34 29.50 13.84 -7.59
C VAL A 34 29.84 12.56 -8.35
N HIS A 35 30.28 11.55 -7.62
CA HIS A 35 30.53 10.20 -8.14
C HIS A 35 29.56 9.23 -7.44
N LEU A 36 28.78 8.51 -8.23
CA LEU A 36 27.86 7.47 -7.76
C LEU A 36 28.45 6.09 -8.04
N ALA A 37 28.44 5.22 -7.05
CA ALA A 37 28.63 3.79 -7.20
C ALA A 37 27.43 3.06 -6.57
N SER A 38 26.92 2.02 -7.22
CA SER A 38 25.74 1.29 -6.75
C SER A 38 25.90 -0.21 -6.91
N GLY A 39 25.32 -0.99 -6.01
CA GLY A 39 25.38 -2.45 -6.07
C GLY A 39 24.48 -3.06 -7.16
N GLY A 40 23.41 -2.35 -7.54
CA GLY A 40 22.46 -2.76 -8.57
C GLY A 40 21.56 -1.60 -8.99
N ARG A 41 20.51 -1.94 -9.75
CA ARG A 41 19.54 -0.96 -10.26
C ARG A 41 18.86 -0.19 -9.14
N GLU A 42 18.42 -0.87 -8.09
CA GLU A 42 17.72 -0.29 -6.95
C GLU A 42 18.65 0.67 -6.18
N GLY A 43 19.85 0.23 -5.85
CA GLY A 43 20.87 1.09 -5.21
C GLY A 43 21.17 2.34 -6.04
N ARG A 44 21.25 2.20 -7.37
CA ARG A 44 21.43 3.34 -8.28
C ARG A 44 20.27 4.34 -8.18
N MET A 45 19.03 3.85 -8.21
CA MET A 45 17.85 4.72 -8.07
C MET A 45 17.87 5.48 -6.74
N TYR A 46 18.17 4.81 -5.63
CA TYR A 46 18.25 5.46 -4.32
C TYR A 46 19.39 6.50 -4.24
N GLY A 47 20.53 6.22 -4.85
CA GLY A 47 21.65 7.16 -4.94
C GLY A 47 21.27 8.41 -5.75
N LEU A 48 20.55 8.25 -6.86
CA LEU A 48 20.05 9.36 -7.68
C LEU A 48 19.02 10.20 -6.93
N VAL A 49 18.12 9.57 -6.15
CA VAL A 49 17.19 10.30 -5.27
C VAL A 49 17.95 11.11 -4.23
N THR A 50 18.98 10.55 -3.61
CA THR A 50 19.83 11.29 -2.65
C THR A 50 20.54 12.47 -3.31
N LEU A 51 21.08 12.28 -4.53
CA LEU A 51 21.66 13.38 -5.30
C LEU A 51 20.65 14.49 -5.58
N GLN A 52 19.41 14.11 -5.94
CA GLN A 52 18.33 15.08 -6.14
C GLN A 52 18.00 15.86 -4.86
N GLN A 53 17.92 15.19 -3.71
CA GLN A 53 17.69 15.84 -2.41
C GLN A 53 18.84 16.81 -2.06
N LEU A 54 20.09 16.46 -2.33
CA LEU A 54 21.23 17.34 -2.17
C LEU A 54 21.18 18.55 -3.11
N GLN A 55 20.72 18.37 -4.35
CA GLN A 55 20.54 19.49 -5.30
C GLN A 55 19.44 20.45 -4.83
N ASP A 56 18.33 19.93 -4.29
CA ASP A 56 17.26 20.75 -3.72
C ASP A 56 17.76 21.54 -2.50
N GLN A 57 18.55 20.90 -1.64
CA GLN A 57 19.19 21.54 -0.51
C GLN A 57 20.19 22.63 -0.95
N LEU A 58 21.03 22.34 -1.94
CA LEU A 58 22.00 23.31 -2.48
C LEU A 58 21.30 24.57 -3.01
N ALA A 59 20.13 24.43 -3.62
CA ALA A 59 19.37 25.54 -4.14
C ALA A 59 18.88 26.51 -3.04
N ALA A 60 18.84 26.07 -1.79
CA ALA A 60 18.46 26.87 -0.62
C ALA A 60 19.66 27.28 0.27
N GLN A 61 20.85 26.76 0.01
CA GLN A 61 22.07 26.99 0.81
C GLN A 61 23.18 27.59 -0.06
N PRO A 62 23.30 28.93 -0.12
CA PRO A 62 24.28 29.61 -0.97
C PRO A 62 25.74 29.27 -0.64
N GLU A 63 26.04 28.89 0.61
CA GLU A 63 27.36 28.49 1.08
C GLU A 63 27.81 27.15 0.49
N GLY A 64 26.90 26.35 -0.07
CA GLY A 64 27.22 25.07 -0.69
C GLY A 64 26.95 23.86 0.22
N ILE A 65 27.16 22.68 -0.35
CA ILE A 65 27.02 21.39 0.34
C ILE A 65 28.39 20.87 0.78
N PRO A 66 28.55 20.39 2.02
CA PRO A 66 29.80 19.81 2.48
C PRO A 66 30.27 18.65 1.59
N CYS A 67 31.53 18.65 1.20
CA CYS A 67 32.14 17.50 0.54
C CYS A 67 32.29 16.33 1.50
N GLY A 68 32.05 15.11 0.98
CA GLY A 68 32.13 13.90 1.80
C GLY A 68 31.59 12.68 1.05
N VAL A 69 31.41 11.60 1.79
CA VAL A 69 30.93 10.32 1.26
C VAL A 69 29.70 9.89 2.03
N ILE A 70 28.63 9.55 1.30
CA ILE A 70 27.43 8.90 1.80
C ILE A 70 27.46 7.45 1.32
N THR A 71 27.49 6.49 2.23
CA THR A 71 27.28 5.06 1.93
C THR A 71 26.03 4.63 2.64
N ASP A 72 25.05 4.08 1.89
CA ASP A 72 23.73 3.88 2.44
C ASP A 72 23.01 2.70 1.76
N LYS A 73 22.09 2.09 2.51
CA LYS A 73 21.22 0.97 2.05
C LYS A 73 19.96 0.88 2.92
N PRO A 74 18.86 0.36 2.39
CA PRO A 74 17.66 0.15 3.21
C PRO A 74 17.85 -0.97 4.24
N ARG A 75 17.23 -0.81 5.42
CA ARG A 75 17.12 -1.83 6.46
C ARG A 75 16.25 -3.01 5.98
N TYR A 76 15.13 -2.69 5.32
CA TYR A 76 14.17 -3.67 4.81
C TYR A 76 13.99 -3.55 3.29
N PRO A 77 13.79 -4.69 2.59
CA PRO A 77 13.56 -4.69 1.14
C PRO A 77 12.18 -4.15 0.75
N TRP A 78 11.19 -4.13 1.65
CA TRP A 78 9.83 -3.66 1.41
C TRP A 78 9.56 -2.34 2.14
N ARG A 79 9.23 -1.31 1.40
CA ARG A 79 8.74 -0.01 1.89
C ARG A 79 7.58 0.39 1.01
N GLY A 80 6.37 0.00 1.44
CA GLY A 80 5.16 0.12 0.63
C GLY A 80 4.19 1.18 1.14
N MET A 81 3.38 1.68 0.22
CA MET A 81 2.18 2.43 0.52
C MET A 81 1.02 1.88 -0.29
N MET A 82 -0.17 1.82 0.31
CA MET A 82 -1.40 1.48 -0.40
C MET A 82 -2.23 2.75 -0.64
N VAL A 83 -2.88 2.81 -1.79
CA VAL A 83 -3.93 3.76 -2.13
C VAL A 83 -5.22 3.01 -2.43
N ASP A 84 -6.36 3.63 -2.12
CA ASP A 84 -7.68 3.00 -2.19
C ASP A 84 -8.63 3.71 -3.19
N PRO A 85 -8.41 3.51 -4.50
CA PRO A 85 -9.34 4.02 -5.51
C PRO A 85 -10.71 3.33 -5.50
N ALA A 86 -10.85 2.20 -4.81
CA ALA A 86 -12.14 1.51 -4.71
C ALA A 86 -13.15 2.35 -3.93
N ARG A 87 -12.74 2.98 -2.82
CA ARG A 87 -13.62 3.84 -2.01
C ARG A 87 -13.78 5.21 -2.64
N HIS A 88 -12.70 5.89 -3.02
CA HIS A 88 -12.77 7.11 -3.82
C HIS A 88 -11.80 7.03 -5.01
N PHE A 89 -12.37 7.14 -6.22
CA PHE A 89 -11.59 7.02 -7.44
C PHE A 89 -10.53 8.11 -7.54
N ILE A 90 -9.28 7.70 -7.75
CA ILE A 90 -8.13 8.58 -7.87
C ILE A 90 -7.67 8.56 -9.34
N PRO A 91 -7.81 9.66 -10.09
CA PRO A 91 -7.35 9.73 -11.46
C PRO A 91 -5.84 9.45 -11.60
N ILE A 92 -5.42 8.83 -12.69
CA ILE A 92 -3.99 8.47 -12.94
C ILE A 92 -3.05 9.68 -12.80
N LYS A 93 -3.48 10.88 -13.24
CA LYS A 93 -2.70 12.12 -13.07
C LYS A 93 -2.36 12.42 -11.60
N ASP A 94 -3.27 12.09 -10.70
CA ASP A 94 -3.12 12.34 -9.26
C ASP A 94 -2.35 11.19 -8.59
N LEU A 95 -2.55 9.94 -9.01
CA LEU A 95 -1.68 8.83 -8.62
C LEU A 95 -0.21 9.09 -8.99
N LYS A 96 0.08 9.65 -10.15
CA LYS A 96 1.45 10.01 -10.55
C LYS A 96 2.08 11.04 -9.61
N LYS A 97 1.33 12.05 -9.14
CA LYS A 97 1.82 13.01 -8.13
C LYS A 97 2.12 12.32 -6.79
N PHE A 98 1.26 11.40 -6.38
CA PHE A 98 1.49 10.59 -5.18
C PHE A 98 2.75 9.72 -5.31
N VAL A 99 2.94 9.09 -6.46
CA VAL A 99 4.14 8.28 -6.80
C VAL A 99 5.42 9.11 -6.79
N ASP A 100 5.39 10.36 -7.24
CA ASP A 100 6.55 11.25 -7.20
C ASP A 100 7.04 11.51 -5.77
N LEU A 101 6.11 11.73 -4.83
CA LEU A 101 6.44 11.87 -3.41
C LEU A 101 6.92 10.56 -2.79
N MET A 102 6.31 9.42 -3.15
CA MET A 102 6.79 8.09 -2.74
C MET A 102 8.24 7.87 -3.17
N ALA A 103 8.56 8.15 -4.43
CA ALA A 103 9.90 7.99 -4.98
C ALA A 103 10.93 8.90 -4.28
N TYR A 104 10.56 10.16 -4.00
CA TYR A 104 11.41 11.12 -3.33
C TYR A 104 11.78 10.69 -1.90
N TYR A 105 10.92 9.91 -1.23
CA TYR A 105 11.19 9.31 0.08
C TYR A 105 11.54 7.83 0.01
N LYS A 106 11.96 7.34 -1.17
CA LYS A 106 12.50 5.99 -1.39
C LYS A 106 11.55 4.84 -1.01
N PHE A 107 10.24 5.05 -1.08
CA PHE A 107 9.28 3.94 -1.14
C PHE A 107 9.47 3.17 -2.44
N ASN A 108 9.24 1.85 -2.41
CA ASN A 108 9.48 1.01 -3.56
C ASN A 108 8.31 0.08 -3.94
N LYS A 109 7.19 0.18 -3.23
CA LYS A 109 5.98 -0.60 -3.53
C LYS A 109 4.76 0.31 -3.47
N LEU A 110 4.02 0.41 -4.58
CA LEU A 110 2.70 1.02 -4.64
C LEU A 110 1.66 -0.11 -4.66
N HIS A 111 0.91 -0.27 -3.60
CA HIS A 111 -0.21 -1.18 -3.52
C HIS A 111 -1.49 -0.43 -3.94
N VAL A 112 -2.25 -0.98 -4.88
CA VAL A 112 -3.46 -0.36 -5.41
C VAL A 112 -4.66 -1.25 -5.09
N HIS A 113 -5.49 -0.81 -4.17
CA HIS A 113 -6.72 -1.49 -3.75
C HIS A 113 -7.84 -1.22 -4.76
N LEU A 114 -7.93 -2.10 -5.75
CA LEU A 114 -8.76 -1.88 -6.95
C LEU A 114 -10.23 -2.21 -6.76
N THR A 115 -10.59 -2.95 -5.73
CA THR A 115 -11.95 -3.46 -5.54
C THR A 115 -12.36 -3.48 -4.09
N ASP A 116 -13.59 -3.01 -3.82
CA ASP A 116 -14.23 -3.08 -2.50
C ASP A 116 -15.76 -2.94 -2.61
N ASN A 117 -16.43 -2.82 -1.49
CA ASN A 117 -17.88 -2.64 -1.40
C ASN A 117 -18.41 -1.42 -2.15
N GLN A 118 -17.59 -0.34 -2.23
CA GLN A 118 -17.95 0.95 -2.80
C GLN A 118 -17.54 1.11 -4.27
N GLY A 119 -16.78 0.17 -4.83
CA GLY A 119 -16.41 0.26 -6.23
C GLY A 119 -15.45 -0.82 -6.72
N TRP A 120 -15.51 -1.07 -8.01
CA TRP A 120 -14.62 -1.93 -8.78
C TRP A 120 -13.91 -1.07 -9.85
N ARG A 121 -12.57 -1.09 -9.90
CA ARG A 121 -11.78 -0.15 -10.73
C ARG A 121 -10.98 -0.80 -11.86
N LEU A 122 -10.99 -2.15 -11.94
CA LEU A 122 -10.27 -2.92 -12.94
C LEU A 122 -11.22 -3.32 -14.09
N PRO A 123 -10.93 -3.00 -15.36
CA PRO A 123 -11.66 -3.55 -16.49
C PRO A 123 -11.34 -5.04 -16.65
N VAL A 124 -12.34 -5.87 -16.91
CA VAL A 124 -12.17 -7.30 -17.18
C VAL A 124 -12.94 -7.67 -18.44
N PRO A 125 -12.27 -8.11 -19.52
CA PRO A 125 -12.92 -8.54 -20.74
C PRO A 125 -13.98 -9.62 -20.49
N GLY A 126 -15.16 -9.48 -21.12
CA GLY A 126 -16.28 -10.40 -20.94
C GLY A 126 -17.19 -10.10 -19.75
N TYR A 127 -16.84 -9.09 -18.90
CA TYR A 127 -17.62 -8.73 -17.73
C TYR A 127 -18.06 -7.25 -17.72
N PRO A 128 -18.93 -6.82 -18.67
CA PRO A 128 -19.28 -5.42 -18.86
C PRO A 128 -20.01 -4.76 -17.68
N ARG A 129 -20.71 -5.56 -16.83
CA ARG A 129 -21.42 -5.04 -15.65
C ARG A 129 -20.44 -4.50 -14.57
N LEU A 130 -19.16 -4.85 -14.60
CA LEU A 130 -18.16 -4.21 -13.75
C LEU A 130 -18.06 -2.71 -14.04
N GLN A 131 -18.12 -2.31 -15.32
CA GLN A 131 -18.09 -0.90 -15.71
C GLN A 131 -19.45 -0.24 -15.58
N SER A 132 -20.52 -0.88 -16.04
CA SER A 132 -21.86 -0.26 -16.06
C SER A 132 -22.52 -0.17 -14.68
N VAL A 133 -22.12 -1.03 -13.73
CA VAL A 133 -22.74 -1.14 -12.39
C VAL A 133 -21.68 -0.98 -11.29
N ALA A 134 -20.70 -1.88 -11.19
CA ALA A 134 -19.80 -1.97 -10.05
C ALA A 134 -18.85 -0.75 -9.89
N SER A 135 -18.59 0.02 -10.96
CA SER A 135 -17.75 1.21 -10.90
C SER A 135 -18.49 2.47 -10.45
N LYS A 136 -19.79 2.39 -10.17
CA LYS A 136 -20.68 3.54 -9.93
C LYS A 136 -21.46 3.37 -8.63
N ARG A 137 -21.69 4.49 -7.93
CA ARG A 137 -22.64 4.58 -6.82
C ARG A 137 -23.38 5.90 -6.85
N GLU A 138 -24.55 5.94 -6.23
CA GLU A 138 -25.49 7.08 -6.30
C GLU A 138 -24.95 8.31 -5.55
N GLU A 139 -24.19 8.09 -4.47
CA GLU A 139 -23.67 9.14 -3.59
C GLU A 139 -22.54 8.60 -2.69
N SER A 140 -21.94 9.47 -1.89
CA SER A 140 -21.03 9.09 -0.80
C SER A 140 -21.49 9.76 0.50
N PHE A 141 -21.84 8.96 1.52
CA PHE A 141 -22.27 9.45 2.84
C PHE A 141 -23.42 10.46 2.81
N GLY A 142 -24.36 10.31 1.89
CA GLY A 142 -25.50 11.20 1.75
C GLY A 142 -25.15 12.57 1.16
N ASP A 143 -24.04 12.71 0.45
CA ASP A 143 -23.66 13.98 -0.21
C ASP A 143 -24.53 14.27 -1.45
N GLY A 144 -25.32 13.29 -1.92
CA GLY A 144 -26.17 13.40 -3.11
C GLY A 144 -25.39 13.54 -4.41
N ILE A 145 -24.07 13.25 -4.41
CA ILE A 145 -23.21 13.40 -5.58
C ILE A 145 -22.83 12.00 -6.11
N PRO A 146 -23.26 11.64 -7.34
CA PRO A 146 -22.85 10.40 -7.94
C PRO A 146 -21.34 10.25 -8.01
N HIS A 147 -20.84 9.06 -7.69
CA HIS A 147 -19.44 8.74 -7.76
C HIS A 147 -19.20 7.60 -8.75
N GLU A 148 -18.31 7.81 -9.70
CA GLU A 148 -17.94 6.79 -10.67
C GLU A 148 -16.47 6.85 -11.03
N GLY A 149 -15.92 5.73 -11.50
CA GLY A 149 -14.57 5.65 -12.03
C GLY A 149 -14.14 4.21 -12.28
N MET A 150 -13.48 4.01 -13.41
CA MET A 150 -12.79 2.77 -13.76
C MET A 150 -11.57 3.14 -14.59
N TYR A 151 -10.45 2.51 -14.30
CA TYR A 151 -9.26 2.69 -15.12
C TYR A 151 -9.39 1.97 -16.45
N THR A 152 -8.81 2.51 -17.49
CA THR A 152 -8.55 1.78 -18.73
C THR A 152 -7.29 0.91 -18.57
N ARG A 153 -7.17 -0.14 -19.39
CA ARG A 153 -5.93 -0.95 -19.46
C ARG A 153 -4.70 -0.08 -19.71
N GLN A 154 -4.83 0.89 -20.62
CA GLN A 154 -3.71 1.76 -20.98
C GLN A 154 -3.30 2.66 -19.83
N GLU A 155 -4.23 3.27 -19.11
CA GLU A 155 -3.94 4.08 -17.93
C GLU A 155 -3.18 3.29 -16.84
N LEU A 156 -3.59 2.03 -16.59
CA LEU A 156 -2.89 1.17 -15.62
C LEU A 156 -1.49 0.80 -16.10
N LYS A 157 -1.31 0.48 -17.39
CA LYS A 157 0.02 0.22 -17.97
C LYS A 157 0.92 1.46 -17.92
N ASP A 158 0.37 2.63 -18.17
CA ASP A 158 1.10 3.90 -18.07
C ASP A 158 1.52 4.20 -16.62
N LEU A 159 0.65 3.88 -15.64
CA LEU A 159 1.00 3.98 -14.23
C LEU A 159 2.13 3.02 -13.86
N VAL A 160 2.05 1.77 -14.31
CA VAL A 160 3.09 0.76 -14.08
C VAL A 160 4.44 1.21 -14.65
N ALA A 161 4.46 1.67 -15.89
CA ALA A 161 5.68 2.20 -16.52
C ALA A 161 6.23 3.42 -15.78
N TYR A 162 5.35 4.32 -15.34
CA TYR A 162 5.71 5.51 -14.57
C TYR A 162 6.34 5.16 -13.21
N CYS A 163 5.78 4.19 -12.50
CA CYS A 163 6.31 3.67 -11.24
C CYS A 163 7.65 2.95 -11.44
N ALA A 164 7.76 2.10 -12.46
CA ALA A 164 8.97 1.34 -12.78
C ALA A 164 10.17 2.26 -13.09
N ALA A 165 9.93 3.38 -13.79
CA ALA A 165 10.94 4.41 -14.04
C ALA A 165 11.48 5.07 -12.77
N ARG A 166 10.74 4.96 -11.65
CA ARG A 166 11.10 5.49 -10.31
C ARG A 166 11.53 4.41 -9.31
N GLY A 167 11.72 3.17 -9.77
CA GLY A 167 12.09 2.04 -8.91
C GLY A 167 10.95 1.57 -7.99
N ILE A 168 9.70 1.87 -8.36
CA ILE A 168 8.49 1.47 -7.62
C ILE A 168 7.79 0.35 -8.39
N GLU A 169 7.53 -0.77 -7.72
CA GLU A 169 6.71 -1.86 -8.23
C GLU A 169 5.25 -1.62 -7.83
N VAL A 170 4.33 -1.86 -8.76
CA VAL A 170 2.88 -1.77 -8.50
C VAL A 170 2.34 -3.15 -8.13
N ILE A 171 1.69 -3.25 -6.97
CA ILE A 171 1.03 -4.47 -6.47
C ILE A 171 -0.49 -4.24 -6.59
N PRO A 172 -1.18 -4.91 -7.51
CA PRO A 172 -2.64 -4.82 -7.58
C PRO A 172 -3.29 -5.65 -6.50
N GLU A 173 -4.41 -5.16 -5.94
CA GLU A 173 -5.26 -5.92 -5.03
C GLU A 173 -6.64 -6.11 -5.61
N ILE A 174 -7.12 -7.35 -5.49
CA ILE A 174 -8.51 -7.77 -5.70
C ILE A 174 -8.96 -8.46 -4.43
N ASP A 175 -9.77 -7.80 -3.63
CA ASP A 175 -10.18 -8.34 -2.34
C ASP A 175 -11.20 -9.48 -2.48
N VAL A 176 -10.93 -10.59 -1.82
CA VAL A 176 -11.75 -11.81 -1.84
C VAL A 176 -11.60 -12.60 -0.52
N PRO A 177 -12.66 -13.28 -0.06
CA PRO A 177 -14.02 -13.42 -0.61
C PRO A 177 -15.00 -12.38 -0.10
N GLY A 178 -14.60 -11.54 0.87
CA GLY A 178 -15.34 -10.41 1.43
C GLY A 178 -15.19 -9.14 0.60
N HIS A 179 -15.60 -7.99 1.13
CA HIS A 179 -15.43 -6.65 0.51
C HIS A 179 -15.92 -6.56 -0.95
N ASN A 180 -17.00 -7.27 -1.29
CA ASN A 180 -17.42 -7.48 -2.68
C ASN A 180 -18.86 -7.00 -2.97
N GLN A 181 -19.42 -6.01 -2.23
CA GLN A 181 -20.78 -5.54 -2.49
C GLN A 181 -20.92 -4.90 -3.88
N ALA A 182 -19.89 -4.20 -4.38
CA ALA A 182 -19.92 -3.67 -5.75
C ALA A 182 -19.97 -4.80 -6.80
N LEU A 183 -19.20 -5.88 -6.60
CA LEU A 183 -19.29 -7.08 -7.44
C LEU A 183 -20.65 -7.75 -7.31
N HIS A 184 -21.23 -7.81 -6.10
CA HIS A 184 -22.55 -8.39 -5.87
C HIS A 184 -23.65 -7.62 -6.61
N ALA A 185 -23.59 -6.31 -6.61
CA ALA A 185 -24.52 -5.47 -7.37
C ALA A 185 -24.44 -5.75 -8.89
N ALA A 186 -23.23 -6.04 -9.40
CA ALA A 186 -23.03 -6.32 -10.82
C ALA A 186 -23.33 -7.79 -11.20
N TYR A 187 -22.97 -8.74 -10.34
CA TYR A 187 -23.03 -10.19 -10.60
C TYR A 187 -23.57 -10.95 -9.36
N PRO A 188 -24.86 -10.76 -9.00
CA PRO A 188 -25.45 -11.40 -7.82
C PRO A 188 -25.35 -12.93 -7.88
N GLU A 189 -25.31 -13.50 -9.06
CA GLU A 189 -25.15 -14.94 -9.28
C GLU A 189 -23.85 -15.53 -8.70
N PHE A 190 -22.83 -14.73 -8.39
CA PHE A 190 -21.55 -15.21 -7.81
C PHE A 190 -21.62 -15.41 -6.29
N PHE A 191 -22.67 -14.95 -5.64
CA PHE A 191 -22.75 -14.90 -4.17
C PHE A 191 -23.56 -16.05 -3.57
N CYS A 192 -23.25 -16.36 -2.30
CA CYS A 192 -23.96 -17.40 -1.55
C CYS A 192 -25.47 -17.15 -1.47
N PHE A 193 -25.83 -15.87 -1.31
CA PHE A 193 -27.22 -15.42 -1.24
C PHE A 193 -27.41 -14.30 -2.27
N PRO A 194 -27.77 -14.63 -3.51
CA PRO A 194 -27.97 -13.64 -4.57
C PRO A 194 -29.05 -12.61 -4.21
N LYS A 195 -28.75 -11.33 -4.43
CA LYS A 195 -29.68 -10.20 -4.24
C LYS A 195 -29.69 -9.38 -5.52
N PRO A 196 -30.66 -9.62 -6.43
CA PRO A 196 -30.70 -8.94 -7.74
C PRO A 196 -30.79 -7.42 -7.66
N ASP A 197 -31.41 -6.89 -6.59
CA ASP A 197 -31.60 -5.44 -6.37
C ASP A 197 -30.49 -4.81 -5.51
N MET A 198 -29.40 -5.53 -5.29
CA MET A 198 -28.25 -5.01 -4.54
C MET A 198 -27.68 -3.78 -5.24
N LYS A 199 -27.51 -2.71 -4.47
CA LYS A 199 -26.80 -1.49 -4.91
C LYS A 199 -25.37 -1.47 -4.44
N VAL A 200 -24.51 -0.79 -5.17
CA VAL A 200 -23.16 -0.48 -4.73
C VAL A 200 -23.22 0.36 -3.46
N ARG A 201 -22.35 0.06 -2.50
CA ARG A 201 -22.36 0.67 -1.17
C ARG A 201 -22.00 2.15 -1.22
N THR A 202 -22.76 2.97 -0.49
CA THR A 202 -22.58 4.44 -0.43
C THR A 202 -21.92 4.93 0.86
N VAL A 203 -21.78 4.06 1.86
CA VAL A 203 -21.23 4.39 3.19
C VAL A 203 -20.01 3.53 3.52
N ALA A 204 -19.23 3.94 4.52
CA ALA A 204 -18.11 3.15 5.03
C ALA A 204 -18.56 1.85 5.74
N GLY A 205 -17.58 1.06 6.15
CA GLY A 205 -17.76 -0.18 6.89
C GLY A 205 -18.02 -1.39 6.00
N ASN A 206 -18.05 -2.57 6.64
CA ASN A 206 -18.09 -3.85 5.95
C ASN A 206 -19.48 -4.21 5.46
N SER A 207 -19.56 -4.87 4.33
CA SER A 207 -20.76 -5.56 3.89
C SER A 207 -20.78 -7.00 4.39
N LYS A 208 -21.97 -7.59 4.47
CA LYS A 208 -22.13 -9.01 4.81
C LYS A 208 -22.24 -9.87 3.56
N GLU A 209 -21.54 -9.49 2.50
CA GLU A 209 -21.62 -10.20 1.22
C GLU A 209 -20.39 -11.11 1.06
N LEU A 210 -20.62 -12.34 0.60
CA LEU A 210 -19.57 -13.34 0.48
C LEU A 210 -19.72 -14.11 -0.82
N VAL A 211 -18.65 -14.15 -1.59
CA VAL A 211 -18.55 -14.93 -2.83
C VAL A 211 -18.73 -16.42 -2.52
N CYS A 212 -19.45 -17.14 -3.38
CA CYS A 212 -19.72 -18.55 -3.20
C CYS A 212 -18.69 -19.44 -3.92
N PRO A 213 -17.80 -20.13 -3.19
CA PRO A 213 -16.76 -20.96 -3.81
C PRO A 213 -17.30 -22.20 -4.52
N GLN A 214 -18.59 -22.51 -4.40
CA GLN A 214 -19.21 -23.69 -5.01
C GLN A 214 -19.81 -23.40 -6.39
N LYS A 215 -19.79 -22.14 -6.84
CA LYS A 215 -20.29 -21.74 -8.15
C LYS A 215 -19.17 -21.75 -9.19
N PRO A 216 -19.25 -22.55 -10.26
CA PRO A 216 -18.19 -22.61 -11.29
C PRO A 216 -17.88 -21.28 -11.97
N GLU A 217 -18.90 -20.41 -12.09
CA GLU A 217 -18.80 -19.08 -12.70
C GLU A 217 -17.83 -18.17 -11.93
N VAL A 218 -17.75 -18.31 -10.62
CA VAL A 218 -16.83 -17.58 -9.75
C VAL A 218 -15.37 -17.85 -10.15
N TRP A 219 -15.05 -19.11 -10.39
CA TRP A 219 -13.68 -19.50 -10.76
C TRP A 219 -13.32 -19.09 -12.20
N LYS A 220 -14.29 -19.12 -13.12
CA LYS A 220 -14.13 -18.56 -14.47
C LYS A 220 -13.86 -17.06 -14.42
N PHE A 221 -14.61 -16.36 -13.58
CA PHE A 221 -14.45 -14.92 -13.37
C PHE A 221 -13.05 -14.58 -12.84
N TYR A 222 -12.62 -15.18 -11.72
CA TYR A 222 -11.30 -14.88 -11.16
C TYR A 222 -10.15 -15.32 -12.05
N ALA A 223 -10.31 -16.38 -12.83
CA ALA A 223 -9.33 -16.74 -13.86
C ALA A 223 -9.19 -15.64 -14.93
N ALA A 224 -10.28 -15.01 -15.35
CA ALA A 224 -10.26 -13.87 -16.27
C ALA A 224 -9.65 -12.62 -15.61
N VAL A 225 -9.97 -12.35 -14.33
CA VAL A 225 -9.39 -11.24 -13.55
C VAL A 225 -7.87 -11.40 -13.44
N PHE A 226 -7.37 -12.57 -13.05
CA PHE A 226 -5.93 -12.79 -12.87
C PHE A 226 -5.17 -12.78 -14.20
N LYS A 227 -5.78 -13.25 -15.28
CA LYS A 227 -5.23 -13.08 -16.62
C LYS A 227 -5.09 -11.60 -16.98
N GLU A 228 -6.13 -10.81 -16.74
CA GLU A 228 -6.11 -9.37 -16.99
C GLU A 228 -5.05 -8.64 -16.14
N LEU A 229 -4.94 -9.01 -14.86
CA LEU A 229 -3.89 -8.47 -13.98
C LEU A 229 -2.50 -8.80 -14.53
N LYS A 230 -2.25 -10.03 -14.99
CA LYS A 230 -0.95 -10.42 -15.56
C LYS A 230 -0.62 -9.64 -16.83
N ASP A 231 -1.62 -9.37 -17.65
CA ASP A 231 -1.44 -8.61 -18.91
C ASP A 231 -1.14 -7.11 -18.65
N ILE A 232 -1.56 -6.57 -17.50
CA ILE A 232 -1.39 -5.15 -17.13
C ILE A 232 -0.17 -4.95 -16.21
N PHE A 233 -0.04 -5.79 -15.19
CA PHE A 233 0.96 -5.65 -14.13
C PHE A 233 2.06 -6.70 -14.29
N PRO A 234 3.32 -6.29 -14.56
CA PRO A 234 4.44 -7.22 -14.70
C PRO A 234 4.88 -7.81 -13.35
N SER A 235 4.36 -7.29 -12.24
CA SER A 235 4.59 -7.87 -10.91
C SER A 235 4.17 -9.33 -10.88
N ASN A 236 5.00 -10.16 -10.25
CA ASN A 236 4.63 -11.55 -9.96
C ASN A 236 3.78 -11.67 -8.69
N THR A 237 3.31 -10.55 -8.13
CA THR A 237 2.57 -10.51 -6.88
C THR A 237 1.20 -9.89 -7.08
N VAL A 238 0.17 -10.53 -6.53
CA VAL A 238 -1.21 -10.01 -6.44
C VAL A 238 -1.64 -10.07 -4.99
N HIS A 239 -2.17 -8.97 -4.46
CA HIS A 239 -2.78 -8.99 -3.15
C HIS A 239 -4.25 -9.44 -3.28
N LEU A 240 -4.66 -10.41 -2.47
CA LEU A 240 -6.01 -10.99 -2.51
C LEU A 240 -6.92 -10.49 -1.38
N GLY A 241 -6.47 -9.52 -0.58
CA GLY A 241 -7.21 -9.06 0.58
C GLY A 241 -7.38 -10.15 1.63
N GLY A 242 -8.58 -10.63 1.78
CA GLY A 242 -8.92 -11.77 2.65
C GLY A 242 -9.32 -11.40 4.06
N ASP A 243 -9.34 -10.12 4.36
CA ASP A 243 -9.72 -9.57 5.65
C ASP A 243 -11.24 -9.52 5.84
N GLU A 244 -11.64 -9.54 7.11
CA GLU A 244 -13.00 -9.29 7.59
C GLU A 244 -14.10 -10.10 6.88
N ALA A 245 -13.76 -11.22 6.25
CA ALA A 245 -14.69 -12.05 5.50
C ALA A 245 -15.75 -12.70 6.45
N PRO A 246 -17.07 -12.48 6.22
CA PRO A 246 -18.13 -13.01 7.07
C PRO A 246 -18.37 -14.51 6.77
N THR A 247 -17.42 -15.36 7.14
CA THR A 247 -17.40 -16.79 6.80
C THR A 247 -18.58 -17.58 7.34
N GLU A 248 -19.31 -17.07 8.33
CA GLU A 248 -20.57 -17.63 8.79
C GLU A 248 -21.65 -17.70 7.70
N LEU A 249 -21.53 -16.91 6.61
CA LEU A 249 -22.40 -17.04 5.46
C LEU A 249 -22.18 -18.36 4.70
N TRP A 250 -20.95 -18.84 4.64
CA TRP A 250 -20.66 -20.17 4.07
C TRP A 250 -21.30 -21.28 4.90
N LYS A 251 -21.35 -21.12 6.24
CA LYS A 251 -22.04 -22.06 7.13
C LYS A 251 -23.53 -22.13 6.85
N LYS A 252 -24.16 -20.98 6.52
CA LYS A 252 -25.58 -20.87 6.20
C LYS A 252 -25.90 -21.27 4.76
N CYS A 253 -24.97 -21.12 3.82
CA CYS A 253 -25.17 -21.45 2.42
C CYS A 253 -25.26 -22.97 2.21
N PRO A 254 -26.37 -23.51 1.63
CA PRO A 254 -26.54 -24.94 1.42
C PRO A 254 -25.39 -25.58 0.61
N LEU A 255 -25.01 -24.95 -0.51
CA LEU A 255 -23.92 -25.44 -1.36
C LEU A 255 -22.57 -25.52 -0.63
N CYS A 256 -22.25 -24.47 0.12
CA CYS A 256 -21.01 -24.40 0.87
C CYS A 256 -20.97 -25.39 2.03
N ARG A 257 -22.09 -25.59 2.71
CA ARG A 257 -22.25 -26.57 3.79
C ARG A 257 -22.09 -28.00 3.27
N GLU A 258 -22.79 -28.33 2.19
CA GLU A 258 -22.70 -29.65 1.55
C GLU A 258 -21.26 -29.95 1.12
N ALA A 259 -20.62 -29.03 0.41
CA ALA A 259 -19.25 -29.18 -0.03
C ALA A 259 -18.27 -29.35 1.12
N ARG A 260 -18.44 -28.59 2.23
CA ARG A 260 -17.62 -28.73 3.44
C ARG A 260 -17.79 -30.12 4.06
N THR A 261 -19.02 -30.59 4.22
CA THR A 261 -19.31 -31.92 4.75
C THR A 261 -18.69 -33.01 3.88
N LYS A 262 -18.87 -32.93 2.56
CA LYS A 262 -18.32 -33.89 1.59
C LYS A 262 -16.81 -33.94 1.61
N ALA A 263 -16.14 -32.80 1.82
CA ALA A 263 -14.69 -32.69 1.90
C ALA A 263 -14.13 -33.01 3.31
N GLY A 264 -14.98 -33.32 4.30
CA GLY A 264 -14.55 -33.60 5.68
C GLY A 264 -13.92 -32.40 6.40
N MET A 265 -14.21 -31.17 5.96
CA MET A 265 -13.69 -29.95 6.57
C MET A 265 -14.39 -29.68 7.91
N LYS A 266 -13.61 -29.40 8.96
CA LYS A 266 -14.11 -29.20 10.34
C LYS A 266 -14.91 -27.93 10.52
N ASP A 267 -14.43 -26.83 9.91
CA ASP A 267 -14.96 -25.49 10.12
C ASP A 267 -14.82 -24.57 8.89
N GLU A 268 -15.23 -23.33 9.03
CA GLU A 268 -15.14 -22.32 7.99
C GLU A 268 -13.69 -21.84 7.74
N GLN A 269 -12.79 -22.04 8.70
CA GLN A 269 -11.36 -21.70 8.53
C GLN A 269 -10.66 -22.71 7.58
N GLU A 270 -10.98 -23.99 7.68
CA GLU A 270 -10.52 -24.98 6.72
C GLU A 270 -11.11 -24.74 5.33
N GLN A 271 -12.34 -24.26 5.25
CA GLN A 271 -12.97 -23.86 3.99
C GLN A 271 -12.30 -22.59 3.41
N MET A 272 -11.93 -21.61 4.24
CA MET A 272 -11.17 -20.44 3.81
C MET A 272 -9.78 -20.84 3.27
N ARG A 273 -9.10 -21.72 3.97
CA ARG A 273 -7.82 -22.28 3.50
C ARG A 273 -7.95 -22.94 2.14
N ALA A 274 -8.99 -23.74 1.93
CA ALA A 274 -9.24 -24.37 0.64
C ALA A 274 -9.60 -23.36 -0.46
N PHE A 275 -10.32 -22.29 -0.11
CA PHE A 275 -10.60 -21.20 -1.01
C PHE A 275 -9.32 -20.49 -1.45
N PHE A 276 -8.46 -20.07 -0.50
CA PHE A 276 -7.17 -19.44 -0.82
C PHE A 276 -6.26 -20.38 -1.62
N ALA A 277 -6.16 -21.66 -1.27
CA ALA A 277 -5.39 -22.62 -2.06
C ALA A 277 -5.82 -22.66 -3.54
N LYS A 278 -7.12 -22.57 -3.79
CA LYS A 278 -7.65 -22.56 -5.15
C LYS A 278 -7.39 -21.23 -5.87
N MET A 279 -7.44 -20.08 -5.15
CA MET A 279 -7.03 -18.78 -5.70
C MET A 279 -5.53 -18.77 -6.03
N THR A 280 -4.68 -19.28 -5.12
CA THR A 280 -3.23 -19.43 -5.35
C THR A 280 -2.97 -20.29 -6.60
N ALA A 281 -3.66 -21.42 -6.74
CA ALA A 281 -3.52 -22.27 -7.92
C ALA A 281 -3.93 -21.60 -9.25
N LEU A 282 -4.85 -20.61 -9.20
CA LEU A 282 -5.17 -19.81 -10.38
C LEU A 282 -4.08 -18.78 -10.68
N LEU A 283 -3.50 -18.16 -9.66
CA LEU A 283 -2.39 -17.21 -9.80
C LEU A 283 -1.12 -17.92 -10.31
N ASP A 284 -0.80 -19.10 -9.77
CA ASP A 284 0.37 -19.90 -10.17
C ASP A 284 0.39 -20.22 -11.66
N LYS A 285 -0.77 -20.43 -12.28
CA LYS A 285 -0.89 -20.62 -13.74
C LYS A 285 -0.36 -19.44 -14.55
N ASN A 286 -0.36 -18.26 -13.95
CA ASN A 286 0.14 -17.02 -14.54
C ASN A 286 1.55 -16.65 -14.03
N GLY A 287 2.19 -17.52 -13.21
CA GLY A 287 3.46 -17.23 -12.55
C GLY A 287 3.35 -16.08 -11.53
N GLN A 288 2.20 -15.97 -10.85
CA GLN A 288 1.94 -14.95 -9.83
C GLN A 288 1.76 -15.61 -8.45
N THR A 289 2.14 -14.90 -7.39
CA THR A 289 2.04 -15.32 -6.00
C THR A 289 1.07 -14.42 -5.23
N PRO A 290 0.25 -14.98 -4.31
CA PRO A 290 -0.67 -14.20 -3.51
C PRO A 290 0.01 -13.50 -2.34
N GLN A 291 -0.61 -12.39 -1.92
CA GLN A 291 -0.40 -11.75 -0.62
C GLN A 291 -1.76 -11.51 0.04
N PHE A 292 -1.78 -11.37 1.39
CA PHE A 292 -3.03 -11.28 2.15
C PHE A 292 -2.91 -10.34 3.34
N TRP A 293 -4.04 -9.77 3.77
CA TRP A 293 -4.17 -9.22 5.11
C TRP A 293 -4.20 -10.35 6.15
N TYR A 294 -3.46 -10.18 7.24
CA TYR A 294 -3.35 -11.20 8.29
C TYR A 294 -4.51 -11.10 9.28
N GLU A 295 -5.34 -12.13 9.36
CA GLU A 295 -6.52 -12.21 10.23
C GLU A 295 -6.30 -13.06 11.51
N GLY A 296 -5.08 -13.10 12.04
CA GLY A 296 -4.76 -13.75 13.31
C GLY A 296 -4.58 -15.27 13.27
N ASN A 297 -5.01 -15.94 12.21
CA ASN A 297 -4.86 -17.38 11.99
C ASN A 297 -3.84 -17.67 10.87
N ALA A 298 -2.60 -17.98 11.25
CA ALA A 298 -1.56 -18.32 10.26
C ALA A 298 -1.82 -19.64 9.51
N GLY A 299 -2.71 -20.50 10.03
CA GLY A 299 -3.00 -21.81 9.45
C GLY A 299 -3.86 -21.76 8.18
N ILE A 300 -4.44 -20.62 7.82
CA ILE A 300 -5.21 -20.49 6.57
C ILE A 300 -4.33 -20.17 5.35
N TYR A 301 -3.07 -19.79 5.57
CA TYR A 301 -2.10 -19.45 4.52
C TYR A 301 -1.10 -20.60 4.30
N HIS A 302 -0.38 -20.59 3.18
CA HIS A 302 0.62 -21.61 2.85
C HIS A 302 2.04 -21.09 3.10
N PRO A 303 2.99 -21.98 3.50
CA PRO A 303 4.38 -21.57 3.69
C PRO A 303 4.96 -20.88 2.45
N GLY A 304 5.71 -19.80 2.68
CA GLY A 304 6.27 -18.95 1.62
C GLY A 304 5.39 -17.77 1.21
N GLU A 305 4.08 -17.83 1.48
CA GLU A 305 3.18 -16.69 1.22
C GLU A 305 3.52 -15.47 2.10
N THR A 306 3.08 -14.31 1.68
CA THR A 306 3.33 -13.05 2.38
C THR A 306 2.03 -12.51 2.97
N VAL A 307 2.07 -12.17 4.26
CA VAL A 307 0.92 -11.60 4.96
C VAL A 307 1.26 -10.25 5.58
N TYR A 308 0.24 -9.39 5.71
CA TYR A 308 0.36 -8.03 6.26
C TYR A 308 -0.32 -7.97 7.63
N ALA A 309 0.47 -7.79 8.68
CA ALA A 309 -0.07 -7.62 10.05
C ALA A 309 -0.60 -6.20 10.22
N TRP A 310 -1.91 -6.03 10.15
CA TRP A 310 -2.57 -4.72 10.18
C TRP A 310 -3.26 -4.40 11.52
N ARG A 311 -3.77 -5.41 12.25
CA ARG A 311 -4.42 -5.21 13.55
C ARG A 311 -3.38 -4.99 14.65
N GLN A 312 -3.51 -3.88 15.39
CA GLN A 312 -2.59 -3.53 16.48
C GLN A 312 -2.52 -4.58 17.59
N ASP A 313 -3.66 -5.18 17.95
CA ASP A 313 -3.78 -6.21 18.98
C ASP A 313 -3.10 -7.53 18.59
N GLN A 314 -2.87 -7.75 17.31
CA GLN A 314 -2.30 -8.99 16.76
C GLN A 314 -0.87 -8.82 16.21
N ALA A 315 -0.44 -7.60 15.89
CA ALA A 315 0.80 -7.34 15.17
C ALA A 315 2.05 -7.94 15.85
N ARG A 316 2.15 -7.83 17.18
CA ARG A 316 3.28 -8.41 17.94
C ARG A 316 3.27 -9.94 17.91
N GLN A 317 2.09 -10.55 18.07
CA GLN A 317 1.93 -12.01 18.04
C GLN A 317 2.08 -12.57 16.62
N ALA A 318 1.79 -11.77 15.60
CA ALA A 318 1.96 -12.16 14.21
C ALA A 318 3.40 -12.56 13.90
N ILE A 319 4.40 -11.91 14.50
CA ILE A 319 5.83 -12.23 14.29
C ILE A 319 6.11 -13.71 14.59
N GLU A 320 5.68 -14.21 15.75
CA GLU A 320 5.93 -15.60 16.13
C GLU A 320 5.09 -16.60 15.35
N LYS A 321 3.79 -16.29 15.18
CA LYS A 321 2.85 -17.16 14.48
C LYS A 321 3.21 -17.32 13.00
N THR A 322 3.55 -16.24 12.32
CA THR A 322 3.92 -16.28 10.89
C THR A 322 5.28 -16.95 10.69
N LYS A 323 6.25 -16.70 11.57
CA LYS A 323 7.53 -17.42 11.55
C LYS A 323 7.34 -18.94 11.67
N LYS A 324 6.55 -19.38 12.66
CA LYS A 324 6.24 -20.80 12.87
C LYS A 324 5.54 -21.43 11.66
N ALA A 325 4.70 -20.67 10.97
CA ALA A 325 4.01 -21.12 9.77
C ALA A 325 4.84 -21.00 8.48
N GLY A 326 6.07 -20.49 8.54
CA GLY A 326 6.94 -20.31 7.37
C GLY A 326 6.50 -19.20 6.42
N LEU A 327 5.74 -18.19 6.90
CA LEU A 327 5.24 -17.07 6.12
C LEU A 327 6.24 -15.91 6.12
N ASN A 328 6.19 -15.07 5.08
CA ASN A 328 6.80 -13.74 5.11
C ASN A 328 5.83 -12.74 5.75
N LEU A 329 6.36 -11.79 6.51
CA LEU A 329 5.57 -10.79 7.23
C LEU A 329 5.91 -9.37 6.77
N ILE A 330 4.87 -8.57 6.49
CA ILE A 330 4.97 -7.13 6.29
C ILE A 330 4.23 -6.45 7.45
N MET A 331 4.88 -5.47 8.08
CA MET A 331 4.28 -4.72 9.17
C MET A 331 3.44 -3.56 8.62
N ALA A 332 2.14 -3.61 8.89
CA ALA A 332 1.14 -2.63 8.47
C ALA A 332 0.22 -2.20 9.63
N SER A 333 0.66 -2.40 10.90
CA SER A 333 -0.17 -2.18 12.09
C SER A 333 -0.87 -0.83 12.08
N ASN A 334 -2.20 -0.83 12.24
CA ASN A 334 -3.01 0.38 12.24
C ASN A 334 -2.65 1.37 13.37
N GLU A 335 -1.97 0.90 14.41
CA GLU A 335 -1.42 1.76 15.46
C GLU A 335 -0.40 2.78 14.94
N TYR A 336 0.40 2.40 13.91
CA TYR A 336 1.53 3.18 13.40
C TYR A 336 1.42 3.54 11.92
N CYS A 337 0.77 2.68 11.11
CA CYS A 337 0.91 2.69 9.66
C CYS A 337 -0.31 3.22 8.92
N TYR A 338 -1.50 3.30 9.54
CA TYR A 338 -2.72 3.77 8.88
C TYR A 338 -2.70 5.30 8.75
N LEU A 339 -2.41 5.75 7.53
CA LEU A 339 -2.23 7.18 7.27
C LEU A 339 -3.53 7.92 6.91
N ASP A 340 -4.65 7.22 6.84
CA ASP A 340 -6.00 7.78 6.81
C ASP A 340 -6.48 8.25 8.19
N PHE A 341 -5.92 7.74 9.28
CA PHE A 341 -6.24 8.12 10.64
C PHE A 341 -5.90 9.59 10.94
N PRO A 342 -6.58 10.25 11.90
CA PRO A 342 -6.23 11.59 12.35
C PRO A 342 -4.76 11.71 12.79
N GLN A 343 -4.13 12.85 12.47
CA GLN A 343 -2.74 13.14 12.85
C GLN A 343 -2.63 13.79 14.24
N PHE A 344 -3.70 14.47 14.67
CA PHE A 344 -3.79 15.15 15.98
C PHE A 344 -5.24 15.19 16.45
N PRO A 345 -5.48 15.40 17.74
CA PRO A 345 -6.82 15.49 18.31
C PRO A 345 -7.66 16.59 17.66
N GLY A 346 -8.95 16.31 17.47
CA GLY A 346 -9.91 17.25 16.92
C GLY A 346 -9.95 17.33 15.40
N GLN A 347 -9.14 16.54 14.69
CA GLN A 347 -9.37 16.31 13.26
C GLN A 347 -10.63 15.47 13.02
N TYR A 348 -11.19 15.59 11.80
CA TYR A 348 -12.31 14.78 11.37
C TYR A 348 -12.02 13.27 11.56
N ASN A 349 -12.94 12.57 12.20
CA ASN A 349 -12.80 11.20 12.63
C ASN A 349 -14.16 10.49 12.69
N TRP A 350 -14.22 9.23 12.32
CA TRP A 350 -15.43 8.39 12.38
C TRP A 350 -15.62 7.69 13.74
N GLY A 351 -15.00 8.19 14.79
CA GLY A 351 -15.20 7.72 16.16
C GLY A 351 -14.45 6.44 16.53
N TRP A 352 -14.13 5.55 15.59
CA TRP A 352 -13.34 4.34 15.82
C TRP A 352 -11.84 4.50 15.52
N MET A 353 -11.47 5.53 14.73
CA MET A 353 -10.09 5.82 14.37
C MET A 353 -9.35 6.46 15.56
N GLN A 354 -8.22 5.91 15.91
CA GLN A 354 -7.31 6.53 16.87
C GLN A 354 -6.51 7.67 16.22
N THR A 355 -5.92 8.53 17.06
CA THR A 355 -4.97 9.53 16.58
C THR A 355 -3.60 8.89 16.38
N THR A 356 -3.09 8.89 15.15
CA THR A 356 -1.76 8.40 14.79
C THR A 356 -0.87 9.58 14.43
N THR A 357 -0.11 10.08 15.41
CA THR A 357 0.73 11.27 15.26
C THR A 357 1.99 10.97 14.41
N LEU A 358 2.68 12.03 13.95
CA LEU A 358 3.98 11.90 13.28
C LEU A 358 4.99 11.16 14.16
N GLN A 359 5.02 11.46 15.47
CA GLN A 359 5.90 10.79 16.43
C GLN A 359 5.54 9.30 16.56
N LYS A 360 4.25 8.97 16.64
CA LYS A 360 3.78 7.59 16.70
C LYS A 360 4.23 6.78 15.48
N CYS A 361 4.10 7.33 14.28
CA CYS A 361 4.64 6.70 13.07
C CYS A 361 6.16 6.49 13.13
N TYR A 362 6.89 7.48 13.69
CA TYR A 362 8.35 7.40 13.82
C TYR A 362 8.80 6.35 14.84
N GLU A 363 8.03 6.10 15.89
CA GLU A 363 8.32 5.10 16.94
C GLU A 363 8.25 3.66 16.43
N LEU A 364 7.66 3.41 15.26
CA LEU A 364 7.55 2.06 14.71
C LEU A 364 8.91 1.39 14.58
N ASP A 365 9.11 0.29 15.30
CA ASP A 365 10.07 -0.75 14.98
C ASP A 365 9.32 -1.95 14.42
N PRO A 366 9.48 -2.29 13.13
CA PRO A 366 8.77 -3.43 12.52
C PRO A 366 9.02 -4.77 13.22
N ALA A 367 10.15 -4.90 13.90
CA ALA A 367 10.52 -6.10 14.65
C ALA A 367 10.08 -6.07 16.11
N PHE A 368 9.57 -4.93 16.63
CA PHE A 368 9.21 -4.74 18.04
C PHE A 368 10.31 -5.17 19.03
N GLY A 369 11.56 -4.80 18.72
CA GLY A 369 12.74 -5.12 19.54
C GLY A 369 13.25 -6.56 19.44
N LYS A 370 12.65 -7.40 18.59
CA LYS A 370 13.12 -8.77 18.38
C LYS A 370 14.40 -8.81 17.55
N SER A 371 15.24 -9.79 17.82
CA SER A 371 16.49 -10.03 17.09
C SER A 371 16.23 -10.46 15.64
N THR A 372 17.26 -10.37 14.79
CA THR A 372 17.19 -10.87 13.41
C THR A 372 16.87 -12.36 13.36
N ALA A 373 17.33 -13.16 14.33
CA ALA A 373 16.99 -14.58 14.42
C ALA A 373 15.50 -14.82 14.63
N GLU A 374 14.82 -13.93 15.36
CA GLU A 374 13.37 -14.03 15.63
C GLU A 374 12.52 -13.42 14.53
N ALA A 375 12.97 -12.34 13.92
CA ALA A 375 12.20 -11.46 13.05
C ALA A 375 12.73 -11.36 11.60
N GLY A 376 13.68 -12.22 11.20
CA GLY A 376 14.31 -12.19 9.86
C GLY A 376 13.37 -12.46 8.68
N HIS A 377 12.17 -13.00 8.92
CA HIS A 377 11.11 -13.18 7.93
C HIS A 377 10.27 -11.92 7.70
N ILE A 378 10.48 -10.85 8.50
CA ILE A 378 9.86 -9.55 8.28
C ILE A 378 10.50 -8.90 7.05
N ARG A 379 9.67 -8.57 6.06
CA ARG A 379 10.10 -7.99 4.80
C ARG A 379 10.15 -6.46 4.82
N GLY A 380 9.42 -5.82 5.74
CA GLY A 380 9.43 -4.37 5.88
C GLY A 380 8.15 -3.77 6.41
N VAL A 381 7.90 -2.52 5.98
CA VAL A 381 6.76 -1.70 6.41
C VAL A 381 5.83 -1.41 5.25
N HIS A 382 4.55 -1.27 5.58
CA HIS A 382 3.52 -0.90 4.62
C HIS A 382 2.56 0.11 5.25
N ALA A 383 2.24 1.17 4.52
CA ALA A 383 1.37 2.25 4.96
C ALA A 383 0.05 2.23 4.18
N PRO A 384 -1.01 1.62 4.70
CA PRO A 384 -2.35 1.75 4.12
C PRO A 384 -2.86 3.19 4.21
N VAL A 385 -3.53 3.63 3.14
CA VAL A 385 -4.26 4.91 3.08
C VAL A 385 -5.66 4.59 2.57
N TRP A 386 -6.54 4.19 3.49
CA TRP A 386 -7.94 3.89 3.19
C TRP A 386 -8.67 5.18 2.82
N ALA A 387 -9.50 5.12 1.78
CA ALA A 387 -10.06 6.33 1.18
C ALA A 387 -11.56 6.49 1.39
N GLU A 388 -12.17 5.81 2.37
CA GLU A 388 -13.60 6.02 2.68
C GLU A 388 -13.91 7.51 2.89
N HIS A 389 -12.97 8.22 3.51
CA HIS A 389 -13.11 9.63 3.90
C HIS A 389 -12.09 10.54 3.22
N LEU A 390 -11.43 10.09 2.16
CA LEU A 390 -10.41 10.84 1.43
C LEU A 390 -10.86 11.01 -0.04
N PRO A 391 -11.73 12.00 -0.32
CA PRO A 391 -12.40 12.10 -1.61
C PRO A 391 -11.51 12.51 -2.78
N ASP A 392 -10.34 13.05 -2.50
CA ASP A 392 -9.41 13.55 -3.52
C ASP A 392 -7.94 13.53 -3.06
N LEU A 393 -7.04 13.88 -3.98
CA LEU A 393 -5.60 13.92 -3.73
C LEU A 393 -5.20 14.88 -2.60
N ASN A 394 -5.89 16.01 -2.43
CA ASN A 394 -5.52 17.00 -1.40
C ASN A 394 -5.76 16.42 0.00
N HIS A 395 -6.93 15.79 0.22
CA HIS A 395 -7.24 15.10 1.46
C HIS A 395 -6.25 13.95 1.71
N LEU A 396 -5.95 13.15 0.68
CA LEU A 396 -5.01 12.04 0.77
C LEU A 396 -3.61 12.54 1.14
N LEU A 397 -3.05 13.50 0.42
CA LEU A 397 -1.71 14.03 0.73
C LEU A 397 -1.68 14.70 2.09
N TYR A 398 -2.76 15.42 2.47
CA TYR A 398 -2.86 16.04 3.78
C TYR A 398 -2.75 15.01 4.90
N ARG A 399 -3.41 13.87 4.79
CA ARG A 399 -3.35 12.79 5.79
C ARG A 399 -2.01 12.04 5.77
N VAL A 400 -1.43 11.85 4.60
CA VAL A 400 -0.22 11.03 4.42
C VAL A 400 1.05 11.72 4.89
N TYR A 401 1.29 12.97 4.48
CA TYR A 401 2.53 13.66 4.78
C TYR A 401 2.36 14.68 5.92
N PRO A 402 3.36 14.80 6.84
CA PRO A 402 4.71 14.21 6.79
C PRO A 402 4.83 12.78 7.37
N ARG A 403 3.75 12.12 7.83
CA ARG A 403 3.82 10.81 8.50
C ARG A 403 4.46 9.70 7.62
N ALA A 404 4.25 9.74 6.32
CA ALA A 404 4.92 8.82 5.39
C ALA A 404 6.45 8.92 5.46
N MET A 405 7.01 10.11 5.73
CA MET A 405 8.46 10.28 5.92
C MET A 405 8.96 9.47 7.12
N ALA A 406 8.18 9.41 8.21
CA ALA A 406 8.50 8.63 9.40
C ALA A 406 8.50 7.13 9.11
N LEU A 407 7.52 6.63 8.35
CA LEU A 407 7.48 5.22 7.94
C LEU A 407 8.56 4.87 6.91
N ALA A 408 8.93 5.81 6.03
CA ALA A 408 10.09 5.65 5.17
C ALA A 408 11.38 5.46 5.99
N GLU A 409 11.60 6.30 7.02
CA GLU A 409 12.74 6.18 7.95
C GLU A 409 12.69 4.84 8.71
N ALA A 410 11.52 4.39 9.17
CA ALA A 410 11.37 3.10 9.84
C ALA A 410 11.75 1.89 8.97
N GLY A 411 11.44 1.97 7.69
CA GLY A 411 11.82 0.93 6.71
C GLY A 411 13.25 1.04 6.19
N TRP A 412 13.86 2.23 6.32
CA TRP A 412 15.17 2.53 5.75
C TRP A 412 16.30 2.41 6.77
N SER A 413 16.15 3.08 7.93
CA SER A 413 17.25 3.25 8.89
C SER A 413 17.22 2.20 10.00
N PRO A 414 18.39 1.64 10.39
CA PRO A 414 18.52 0.86 11.62
C PRO A 414 18.09 1.67 12.85
N MET A 415 17.56 0.98 13.87
CA MET A 415 17.03 1.64 15.08
C MET A 415 18.09 2.45 15.81
N GLU A 416 19.35 1.96 15.80
CA GLU A 416 20.49 2.52 16.55
C GLU A 416 20.88 3.92 16.05
N VAL A 417 20.53 4.27 14.81
CA VAL A 417 20.87 5.58 14.21
C VAL A 417 19.67 6.52 14.14
N ARG A 418 18.48 6.08 14.59
CA ARG A 418 17.27 6.89 14.56
C ARG A 418 17.23 7.82 15.80
N SER A 419 16.89 9.09 15.58
CA SER A 419 16.70 10.12 16.59
C SER A 419 15.49 10.95 16.24
N TRP A 420 14.50 11.02 17.15
CA TRP A 420 13.29 11.81 16.95
C TRP A 420 13.60 13.30 16.71
N GLU A 421 14.50 13.87 17.51
CA GLU A 421 14.91 15.27 17.37
C GLU A 421 15.55 15.54 15.99
N ASN A 422 16.47 14.68 15.56
CA ASN A 422 17.06 14.78 14.23
C ASN A 422 16.02 14.63 13.12
N PHE A 423 15.04 13.73 13.30
CA PHE A 423 13.99 13.52 12.32
C PHE A 423 13.07 14.75 12.19
N GLN A 424 12.65 15.35 13.32
CA GLN A 424 11.86 16.58 13.30
C GLN A 424 12.58 17.70 12.55
N ARG A 425 13.88 17.87 12.77
CA ARG A 425 14.70 18.84 12.04
C ARG A 425 14.73 18.53 10.54
N LYS A 426 14.94 17.28 10.16
CA LYS A 426 14.91 16.85 8.74
C LYS A 426 13.55 17.17 8.10
N VAL A 427 12.44 16.92 8.77
CA VAL A 427 11.09 17.25 8.26
C VAL A 427 10.95 18.76 8.02
N ALA A 428 11.41 19.57 8.99
CA ALA A 428 11.39 21.03 8.85
C ALA A 428 12.26 21.52 7.69
N ASP A 429 13.48 20.99 7.54
CA ASP A 429 14.40 21.32 6.48
C ASP A 429 13.88 20.91 5.09
N HIS A 430 13.17 19.80 4.99
CA HIS A 430 12.57 19.32 3.72
C HIS A 430 11.35 20.11 3.26
N ARG A 431 10.65 20.78 4.17
CA ARG A 431 9.41 21.50 3.85
C ARG A 431 9.53 22.48 2.67
N PRO A 432 10.52 23.42 2.61
CA PRO A 432 10.66 24.34 1.49
C PRO A 432 10.98 23.63 0.18
N PHE A 433 11.70 22.49 0.23
CA PHE A 433 12.04 21.73 -0.98
C PHE A 433 10.82 21.04 -1.55
N VAL A 434 10.00 20.40 -0.70
CA VAL A 434 8.75 19.74 -1.10
C VAL A 434 7.75 20.77 -1.64
N LEU A 435 7.62 21.93 -0.98
CA LEU A 435 6.77 23.01 -1.46
C LEU A 435 7.20 23.49 -2.85
N LYS A 436 8.49 23.72 -3.06
CA LYS A 436 9.02 24.17 -4.35
C LYS A 436 8.89 23.13 -5.46
N ARG A 437 9.19 21.87 -5.15
CA ARG A 437 9.25 20.79 -6.16
C ARG A 437 7.89 20.23 -6.52
N PHE A 438 7.01 20.03 -5.53
CA PHE A 438 5.75 19.32 -5.70
C PHE A 438 4.53 20.22 -5.54
N ASN A 439 4.74 21.52 -5.27
CA ASN A 439 3.70 22.48 -4.91
C ASN A 439 2.84 21.97 -3.74
N TYR A 440 3.50 21.41 -2.72
CA TYR A 440 2.85 20.77 -1.58
C TYR A 440 3.53 21.13 -0.26
N ASP A 441 2.76 21.74 0.69
CA ASP A 441 3.26 22.11 2.01
C ASP A 441 3.17 20.93 2.99
N LEU A 442 4.26 20.64 3.69
CA LEU A 442 4.32 19.61 4.74
C LEU A 442 3.75 20.09 6.09
N LYS A 443 3.50 21.38 6.28
CA LYS A 443 2.92 21.89 7.52
C LYS A 443 1.49 21.39 7.68
N ARG A 444 1.18 20.82 8.83
CA ARG A 444 -0.14 20.32 9.19
C ARG A 444 -0.63 21.01 10.44
N THR A 445 -1.79 21.64 10.30
CA THR A 445 -2.56 22.25 11.39
C THR A 445 -4.03 21.97 11.11
N LYS A 446 -4.88 22.08 12.12
CA LYS A 446 -6.32 21.96 11.93
C LYS A 446 -6.85 22.97 10.90
N ASP A 447 -6.27 24.16 10.88
CA ASP A 447 -6.74 25.27 10.03
C ASP A 447 -6.44 25.06 8.53
N ASN A 448 -5.51 24.15 8.17
CA ASN A 448 -5.22 23.83 6.78
C ASN A 448 -5.69 22.41 6.37
N GLU A 449 -6.55 21.78 7.15
CA GLU A 449 -7.25 20.55 6.77
C GLU A 449 -8.25 20.87 5.65
N PRO A 450 -8.24 20.15 4.52
CA PRO A 450 -9.25 20.32 3.49
C PRO A 450 -10.65 20.03 4.04
N PRO A 451 -11.68 20.84 3.74
CA PRO A 451 -13.03 20.64 4.26
C PRO A 451 -13.69 19.41 3.63
N PHE A 452 -14.36 18.60 4.44
CA PHE A 452 -15.11 17.43 3.97
C PHE A 452 -16.53 17.82 3.56
N ARG A 453 -17.02 17.27 2.42
CA ARG A 453 -18.35 17.58 1.86
C ARG A 453 -19.50 17.17 2.78
N TRP A 454 -19.28 16.17 3.65
CA TRP A 454 -20.28 15.57 4.54
C TRP A 454 -20.21 16.03 6.00
N GLU A 455 -19.29 16.91 6.38
CA GLU A 455 -19.18 17.42 7.77
C GLU A 455 -20.45 18.10 8.27
N ASN A 456 -21.25 18.71 7.39
CA ASN A 456 -22.48 19.43 7.73
C ASN A 456 -23.75 18.61 7.62
N LYS A 457 -23.64 17.28 7.39
CA LYS A 457 -24.80 16.38 7.20
C LYS A 457 -24.95 15.36 8.35
N LYS A 458 -24.80 15.85 9.58
CA LYS A 458 -25.13 15.05 10.78
C LYS A 458 -26.59 15.17 11.14
#